data_47de3438e11f5f4d6e8df3cf20620d73
#
_entry.id   47de3438e11f5f4d6e8df3cf20620d73
#
_cell.length_a   1.000
_cell.length_b   1.000
_cell.length_c   1.000
_cell.angle_alpha   90.00
_cell.angle_beta   90.00
_cell.angle_gamma   90.00
#
_symmetry.space_group_name_H-M   'P 1'
#
loop_
_entity.id
_entity.type
_entity.pdbx_description
1 polymer ?
#
loop_
_entity_poly.entity_id
_entity_poly.type
_entity_poly.pdbx_seq_one_letter_code
_entity_poly.pdbx_strand_id
1 'polypeptide(L)'
;MATQLLSQTSILSSVFCSNRNGVGFYKFRSSPHVHHVSVSSSSSSSSSFAMGKTDQSISRLCYLATDLAKSGNGCSWIQDNSSGRSVAASDKCYQGTVCYALPMKPAQVSTVEDLFEFICSGPLIEKLGMSPQNVADAIDKWLAYGSYLCRLFKVNEMELTIPQKARFYHYYIPVFFWCEDQISQHHSLFKEEEEIPPLVIGFSAPQGCGKTTLVYALNYLFEVTGRKSAMLSIDDFYLTAEGQTQLRESNAGNALLEFRGNAGSHDLELSVETLTALYKMTKEGLKMKIPRYDKSAFSGRGDRADPSTWPEVEGPLTVVLFEGWMLGFKPLSTEAVTAVDPQLETVNNNMKAYYNAWDKYIKAWIVIKINDPSCVYNWRLQAEIAMREAGKPGMSDEEVRDFVSRYLPAYKAYLPTLYSEGPSGSDPKRLLVVEIDEERNPILGY
;
A
#
# COMPACT_ATOMS: atom_id res chain seq x y z
N MET A 1 11.13 -21.16 -3.78
CA MET A 1 10.85 -20.18 -4.87
C MET A 1 9.73 -19.21 -4.52
N ALA A 2 8.60 -19.60 -3.93
CA ALA A 2 7.55 -18.67 -3.47
C ALA A 2 8.06 -17.66 -2.41
N THR A 3 8.94 -18.09 -1.54
CA THR A 3 9.60 -17.25 -0.52
C THR A 3 10.51 -16.18 -1.12
N GLN A 4 11.15 -16.44 -2.24
CA GLN A 4 12.01 -15.47 -2.92
C GLN A 4 11.24 -14.32 -3.58
N LEU A 5 10.04 -14.54 -4.08
CA LEU A 5 9.23 -13.49 -4.70
C LEU A 5 8.50 -12.61 -3.66
N LEU A 6 8.12 -13.18 -2.52
CA LEU A 6 7.64 -12.40 -1.36
C LEU A 6 8.77 -11.55 -0.77
N SER A 7 10.02 -12.04 -0.78
CA SER A 7 11.20 -11.26 -0.41
C SER A 7 11.45 -10.11 -1.39
N GLN A 8 11.18 -10.28 -2.68
CA GLN A 8 11.33 -9.18 -3.65
C GLN A 8 10.33 -8.04 -3.44
N THR A 9 9.10 -8.32 -3.02
CA THR A 9 8.13 -7.25 -2.68
C THR A 9 8.48 -6.54 -1.36
N SER A 10 9.01 -7.26 -0.36
CA SER A 10 9.53 -6.61 0.85
C SER A 10 10.90 -5.94 0.63
N ILE A 11 11.72 -6.44 -0.31
CA ILE A 11 12.93 -5.77 -0.79
C ILE A 11 12.57 -4.46 -1.48
N LEU A 12 11.50 -4.40 -2.27
CA LEU A 12 11.06 -3.15 -2.88
C LEU A 12 10.67 -2.11 -1.82
N SER A 13 10.00 -2.49 -0.73
CA SER A 13 9.69 -1.54 0.34
C SER A 13 10.94 -1.08 1.12
N SER A 14 11.96 -1.92 1.27
CA SER A 14 13.22 -1.54 1.92
C SER A 14 14.25 -0.93 0.95
N VAL A 15 14.27 -1.36 -0.32
CA VAL A 15 15.19 -0.87 -1.36
C VAL A 15 14.77 0.51 -1.89
N PHE A 16 13.48 0.79 -2.00
CA PHE A 16 13.03 2.13 -2.38
C PHE A 16 13.25 3.19 -1.31
N CYS A 17 13.39 2.81 -0.04
CA CYS A 17 13.85 3.74 0.99
C CYS A 17 15.37 4.01 0.92
N SER A 18 16.14 3.13 0.26
CA SER A 18 17.62 3.17 0.24
C SER A 18 18.24 3.58 -1.11
N ASN A 19 17.50 3.51 -2.22
CA ASN A 19 18.08 3.61 -3.57
C ASN A 19 17.45 4.70 -4.46
N ARG A 20 17.08 5.86 -3.91
CA ARG A 20 16.72 7.03 -4.74
C ARG A 20 17.88 7.96 -5.07
N ASN A 21 19.11 7.52 -4.89
CA ASN A 21 20.28 8.24 -5.37
C ASN A 21 20.87 7.54 -6.57
N GLY A 22 20.62 8.07 -7.77
CA GLY A 22 21.44 7.82 -8.94
C GLY A 22 20.81 7.05 -10.09
N VAL A 23 19.88 7.65 -10.81
CA VAL A 23 19.78 7.40 -12.25
C VAL A 23 20.79 8.33 -12.93
N GLY A 24 22.02 7.87 -13.09
CA GLY A 24 23.02 8.52 -13.89
C GLY A 24 22.63 8.43 -15.38
N PHE A 25 22.19 9.52 -15.95
CA PHE A 25 22.13 9.65 -17.40
C PHE A 25 23.54 9.64 -17.97
N TYR A 26 23.91 8.58 -18.68
CA TYR A 26 25.07 8.59 -19.55
C TYR A 26 24.81 9.57 -20.71
N LYS A 27 25.45 10.74 -20.67
CA LYS A 27 25.57 11.64 -21.80
C LYS A 27 26.51 11.04 -22.83
N PHE A 28 25.99 10.62 -23.97
CA PHE A 28 26.79 10.46 -25.16
C PHE A 28 27.20 11.86 -25.68
N ARG A 29 28.51 12.10 -25.71
CA ARG A 29 29.09 13.25 -26.41
C ARG A 29 29.10 12.94 -27.91
N SER A 30 28.50 13.79 -28.73
CA SER A 30 28.85 13.97 -30.14
C SER A 30 28.98 15.45 -30.40
N SER A 31 30.15 15.82 -30.92
CA SER A 31 30.53 17.19 -31.32
C SER A 31 29.93 17.56 -32.68
N PRO A 32 29.95 18.85 -33.04
CA PRO A 32 29.00 19.44 -33.99
C PRO A 32 29.54 19.53 -35.41
N HIS A 33 28.67 19.47 -36.37
CA HIS A 33 28.88 20.13 -37.68
C HIS A 33 27.60 20.87 -38.10
N VAL A 34 27.84 22.14 -38.38
CA VAL A 34 26.95 23.14 -38.90
C VAL A 34 26.67 22.89 -40.39
N HIS A 35 25.41 22.97 -40.84
CA HIS A 35 25.06 23.56 -42.15
C HIS A 35 23.63 24.12 -42.10
N HIS A 36 23.56 25.41 -42.41
CA HIS A 36 22.34 26.15 -42.78
C HIS A 36 21.77 25.67 -44.11
N VAL A 37 20.45 25.56 -44.23
CA VAL A 37 19.68 26.01 -45.37
C VAL A 37 18.21 26.27 -45.00
N SER A 38 17.64 27.28 -45.59
CA SER A 38 16.41 27.99 -45.34
C SER A 38 15.13 27.34 -45.87
N VAL A 39 14.04 27.61 -45.17
CA VAL A 39 12.66 27.99 -45.55
C VAL A 39 12.01 27.34 -46.78
N SER A 40 10.87 26.68 -46.57
CA SER A 40 9.61 27.02 -47.26
C SER A 40 8.41 26.28 -46.65
N SER A 41 7.31 27.00 -46.57
CA SER A 41 5.97 26.65 -46.09
C SER A 41 5.24 25.72 -47.06
N SER A 42 4.42 24.77 -46.56
CA SER A 42 3.04 24.55 -47.05
C SER A 42 2.34 23.35 -46.41
N SER A 43 1.10 23.61 -46.02
CA SER A 43 -0.14 22.77 -46.09
C SER A 43 -0.26 21.42 -45.37
N SER A 44 -1.17 21.45 -44.43
CA SER A 44 -2.19 20.48 -44.02
C SER A 44 -2.24 19.11 -44.72
N SER A 45 -2.14 18.04 -43.93
CA SER A 45 -2.85 16.78 -44.17
C SER A 45 -3.11 16.02 -42.89
N SER A 46 -4.38 15.77 -42.63
CA SER A 46 -4.93 14.89 -41.61
C SER A 46 -4.43 13.47 -41.80
N SER A 47 -3.75 12.91 -40.80
CA SER A 47 -3.46 11.47 -40.73
C SER A 47 -4.35 10.81 -39.69
N SER A 48 -5.30 10.03 -40.18
CA SER A 48 -6.07 9.05 -39.46
C SER A 48 -5.13 7.97 -38.91
N PHE A 49 -5.05 7.83 -37.58
CA PHE A 49 -4.38 6.70 -36.92
C PHE A 49 -5.24 5.45 -37.12
N ALA A 50 -4.66 4.44 -37.72
CA ALA A 50 -5.26 3.12 -37.84
C ALA A 50 -5.22 2.42 -36.46
N MET A 51 -6.39 2.16 -35.90
CA MET A 51 -6.59 1.32 -34.72
C MET A 51 -6.18 -0.12 -35.02
N GLY A 52 -5.22 -0.66 -34.25
CA GLY A 52 -4.70 -1.98 -34.44
C GLY A 52 -5.68 -3.07 -33.98
N LYS A 53 -5.50 -4.27 -34.51
CA LYS A 53 -6.32 -5.51 -34.37
C LYS A 53 -6.61 -6.04 -32.96
N THR A 54 -6.33 -5.32 -31.89
CA THR A 54 -6.60 -5.70 -30.49
C THR A 54 -8.05 -5.45 -30.05
N ASP A 55 -8.78 -4.59 -30.76
CA ASP A 55 -10.12 -4.15 -30.35
C ASP A 55 -11.24 -5.18 -30.63
N GLN A 56 -11.01 -6.11 -31.58
CA GLN A 56 -12.02 -7.13 -31.92
C GLN A 56 -12.06 -8.34 -30.98
N SER A 57 -10.97 -8.62 -30.28
CA SER A 57 -10.91 -9.72 -29.30
C SER A 57 -11.57 -9.33 -27.97
N ILE A 58 -11.39 -8.07 -27.54
CA ILE A 58 -11.97 -7.54 -26.30
C ILE A 58 -13.49 -7.43 -26.42
N SER A 59 -14.01 -6.97 -27.56
CA SER A 59 -15.47 -6.88 -27.81
C SER A 59 -16.18 -8.24 -27.81
N ARG A 60 -15.49 -9.33 -28.19
CA ARG A 60 -16.04 -10.69 -28.11
C ARG A 60 -16.10 -11.25 -26.70
N LEU A 61 -15.16 -10.88 -25.83
CA LEU A 61 -15.10 -11.31 -24.42
C LEU A 61 -16.18 -10.64 -23.56
N CYS A 62 -16.49 -9.35 -23.82
CA CYS A 62 -17.62 -8.67 -23.18
C CYS A 62 -18.98 -9.31 -23.47
N TYR A 63 -19.16 -9.90 -24.66
CA TYR A 63 -20.41 -10.57 -25.02
C TYR A 63 -20.64 -11.86 -24.21
N LEU A 64 -19.58 -12.60 -23.89
CA LEU A 64 -19.66 -13.84 -23.11
C LEU A 64 -19.97 -13.57 -21.62
N ALA A 65 -19.41 -12.50 -21.04
CA ALA A 65 -19.66 -12.13 -19.65
C ALA A 65 -21.12 -11.71 -19.38
N THR A 66 -21.79 -11.11 -20.37
CA THR A 66 -23.20 -10.70 -20.25
C THR A 66 -24.19 -11.85 -20.38
N ASP A 67 -23.84 -12.96 -21.06
CA ASP A 67 -24.71 -14.13 -21.18
C ASP A 67 -24.66 -15.03 -19.94
N LEU A 68 -23.53 -15.11 -19.24
CA LEU A 68 -23.39 -15.85 -17.97
C LEU A 68 -24.20 -15.23 -16.83
N ALA A 69 -24.31 -13.89 -16.78
CA ALA A 69 -25.14 -13.19 -15.79
C ALA A 69 -26.66 -13.42 -16.00
N LYS A 70 -27.10 -13.91 -17.16
CA LYS A 70 -28.50 -14.17 -17.50
C LYS A 70 -28.95 -15.62 -17.31
N SER A 71 -28.02 -16.58 -17.16
CA SER A 71 -28.34 -17.99 -16.94
C SER A 71 -28.29 -18.38 -15.46
N GLY A 72 -29.22 -17.85 -14.67
CA GLY A 72 -29.51 -18.37 -13.35
C GLY A 72 -30.26 -19.71 -13.46
N ASN A 73 -29.55 -20.82 -13.53
CA ASN A 73 -30.18 -22.13 -13.34
C ASN A 73 -29.23 -23.14 -12.67
N GLY A 74 -29.76 -23.69 -11.62
CA GLY A 74 -29.19 -24.53 -10.61
C GLY A 74 -28.36 -25.73 -11.07
N CYS A 75 -27.31 -25.99 -10.34
CA CYS A 75 -26.62 -27.28 -10.34
C CYS A 75 -27.50 -28.36 -9.70
N SER A 76 -27.94 -29.32 -10.52
CA SER A 76 -28.51 -30.57 -10.07
C SER A 76 -27.41 -31.59 -9.79
N TRP A 77 -27.45 -32.18 -8.61
CA TRP A 77 -26.57 -33.26 -8.18
C TRP A 77 -26.95 -34.56 -8.95
N ILE A 78 -26.01 -35.16 -9.63
CA ILE A 78 -26.13 -36.51 -10.14
C ILE A 78 -25.47 -37.44 -9.13
N GLN A 79 -26.30 -38.30 -8.51
CA GLN A 79 -25.86 -39.49 -7.77
C GLN A 79 -25.53 -40.58 -8.78
N ASP A 80 -24.34 -41.13 -8.73
CA ASP A 80 -24.02 -42.39 -9.36
C ASP A 80 -23.85 -43.47 -8.31
N ASN A 81 -24.75 -44.44 -8.38
CA ASN A 81 -24.74 -45.71 -7.63
C ASN A 81 -23.97 -46.78 -8.39
N SER A 82 -22.93 -47.35 -7.80
CA SER A 82 -22.61 -48.77 -8.09
C SER A 82 -21.91 -49.49 -6.94
N SER A 83 -22.64 -50.34 -6.42
CA SER A 83 -22.46 -51.57 -5.64
C SER A 83 -21.07 -52.22 -5.52
N GLY A 84 -20.66 -52.55 -4.31
CA GLY A 84 -20.57 -53.97 -3.88
C GLY A 84 -19.19 -54.48 -3.49
N ARG A 85 -18.91 -54.72 -2.24
CA ARG A 85 -18.71 -56.00 -1.55
C ARG A 85 -17.99 -55.82 -0.21
N SER A 86 -18.63 -56.42 0.77
CA SER A 86 -18.20 -56.59 2.15
C SER A 86 -17.06 -57.59 2.30
N VAL A 87 -16.11 -57.37 3.21
CA VAL A 87 -15.51 -58.39 4.08
C VAL A 87 -15.23 -57.73 5.45
N ALA A 88 -15.63 -58.43 6.49
CA ALA A 88 -15.54 -58.06 7.89
C ALA A 88 -14.16 -58.40 8.49
N ALA A 89 -13.69 -57.66 9.46
CA ALA A 89 -13.43 -58.02 10.83
C ALA A 89 -12.39 -57.17 11.54
N SER A 90 -12.81 -56.69 12.66
CA SER A 90 -12.26 -56.56 14.01
C SER A 90 -11.32 -55.43 14.36
N ASP A 91 -11.88 -54.60 15.23
CA ASP A 91 -11.34 -53.95 16.43
C ASP A 91 -9.87 -53.47 16.51
N LYS A 92 -9.66 -52.16 16.57
CA LYS A 92 -9.37 -51.44 17.81
C LYS A 92 -9.23 -49.92 17.57
N CYS A 93 -9.89 -49.20 18.42
CA CYS A 93 -9.83 -47.78 18.66
C CYS A 93 -8.42 -47.18 18.61
N TYR A 94 -8.23 -46.06 17.87
CA TYR A 94 -7.61 -44.84 18.40
C TYR A 94 -8.06 -43.65 17.55
N GLN A 95 -8.56 -42.64 18.24
CA GLN A 95 -9.00 -41.34 17.73
C GLN A 95 -7.82 -40.57 17.18
N GLY A 96 -8.04 -39.91 16.05
CA GLY A 96 -7.10 -38.97 15.46
C GLY A 96 -7.31 -38.87 13.96
N THR A 97 -8.51 -38.42 13.52
CA THR A 97 -8.71 -38.10 12.11
C THR A 97 -8.00 -36.79 11.80
N VAL A 98 -6.71 -36.89 11.47
CA VAL A 98 -6.02 -35.81 10.77
C VAL A 98 -6.51 -35.87 9.34
N CYS A 99 -7.44 -35.02 8.98
CA CYS A 99 -7.75 -34.74 7.59
C CYS A 99 -6.52 -34.09 6.95
N TYR A 100 -5.67 -34.91 6.35
CA TYR A 100 -4.73 -34.38 5.37
C TYR A 100 -5.56 -33.88 4.19
N ALA A 101 -5.79 -32.58 4.15
CA ALA A 101 -6.18 -31.93 2.91
C ALA A 101 -5.04 -32.20 1.93
N LEU A 102 -5.32 -33.01 0.93
CA LEU A 102 -4.41 -33.17 -0.21
C LEU A 102 -4.11 -31.77 -0.71
N PRO A 103 -2.84 -31.45 -1.01
CA PRO A 103 -2.51 -30.16 -1.59
C PRO A 103 -3.27 -30.06 -2.93
N MET A 104 -4.36 -29.30 -2.93
CA MET A 104 -5.02 -28.91 -4.16
C MET A 104 -3.96 -28.21 -5.01
N LYS A 105 -3.68 -28.77 -6.19
CA LYS A 105 -2.88 -28.03 -7.19
C LYS A 105 -3.54 -26.66 -7.32
N PRO A 106 -2.78 -25.57 -7.17
CA PRO A 106 -3.35 -24.24 -7.30
C PRO A 106 -4.04 -24.14 -8.65
N ALA A 107 -5.33 -23.83 -8.64
CA ALA A 107 -6.08 -23.59 -9.86
C ALA A 107 -5.38 -22.46 -10.62
N GLN A 108 -4.90 -22.75 -11.81
CA GLN A 108 -4.26 -21.76 -12.67
C GLN A 108 -5.41 -21.01 -13.34
N VAL A 109 -5.56 -19.70 -13.05
CA VAL A 109 -6.56 -18.87 -13.73
C VAL A 109 -6.20 -18.85 -15.20
N SER A 110 -7.03 -19.44 -16.04
CA SER A 110 -6.75 -19.63 -17.47
C SER A 110 -7.71 -18.85 -18.37
N THR A 111 -8.85 -18.41 -17.83
CA THR A 111 -9.87 -17.68 -18.59
C THR A 111 -10.27 -16.39 -17.86
N VAL A 112 -11.03 -15.53 -18.54
CA VAL A 112 -11.61 -14.32 -17.92
C VAL A 112 -12.67 -14.70 -16.91
N GLU A 113 -13.41 -15.78 -17.16
CA GLU A 113 -14.41 -16.34 -16.25
C GLU A 113 -13.76 -16.79 -14.94
N ASP A 114 -12.65 -17.56 -15.01
CA ASP A 114 -11.90 -17.97 -13.83
C ASP A 114 -11.39 -16.76 -13.02
N LEU A 115 -10.94 -15.70 -13.72
CA LEU A 115 -10.50 -14.47 -13.08
C LEU A 115 -11.67 -13.72 -12.44
N PHE A 116 -12.82 -13.66 -13.11
CA PHE A 116 -14.03 -13.03 -12.57
C PHE A 116 -14.47 -13.72 -11.27
N GLU A 117 -14.56 -15.07 -11.27
CA GLU A 117 -14.89 -15.84 -10.07
C GLU A 117 -13.87 -15.59 -8.94
N PHE A 118 -12.58 -15.58 -9.30
CA PHE A 118 -11.51 -15.25 -8.36
C PHE A 118 -11.67 -13.85 -7.76
N ILE A 119 -11.93 -12.84 -8.56
CA ILE A 119 -12.19 -11.47 -8.07
C ILE A 119 -13.38 -11.44 -7.12
N CYS A 120 -14.51 -12.04 -7.51
CA CYS A 120 -15.73 -12.07 -6.71
C CYS A 120 -15.57 -12.81 -5.37
N SER A 121 -14.62 -13.73 -5.27
CA SER A 121 -14.29 -14.42 -4.00
C SER A 121 -13.42 -13.58 -3.05
N GLY A 122 -13.00 -12.39 -3.48
CA GLY A 122 -12.11 -11.54 -2.70
C GLY A 122 -12.79 -10.93 -1.46
N PRO A 123 -12.09 -10.88 -0.31
CA PRO A 123 -12.67 -10.43 0.97
C PRO A 123 -13.09 -8.95 0.97
N LEU A 124 -12.54 -8.13 0.09
CA LEU A 124 -12.88 -6.72 0.01
C LEU A 124 -14.08 -6.44 -0.91
N ILE A 125 -14.53 -7.37 -1.73
CA ILE A 125 -15.66 -7.16 -2.66
C ILE A 125 -16.94 -6.86 -1.88
N GLU A 126 -17.29 -7.73 -0.94
CA GLU A 126 -18.46 -7.53 -0.07
C GLU A 126 -18.29 -6.28 0.81
N LYS A 127 -17.12 -6.10 1.40
CA LYS A 127 -16.82 -4.96 2.29
C LYS A 127 -16.95 -3.60 1.59
N LEU A 128 -16.68 -3.55 0.29
CA LEU A 128 -16.85 -2.36 -0.54
C LEU A 128 -18.27 -2.22 -1.12
N GLY A 129 -19.19 -3.14 -0.77
CA GLY A 129 -20.54 -3.16 -1.30
C GLY A 129 -20.62 -3.46 -2.79
N MET A 130 -19.60 -4.11 -3.35
CA MET A 130 -19.55 -4.48 -4.77
C MET A 130 -20.30 -5.78 -4.98
N SER A 131 -21.29 -5.77 -5.87
CA SER A 131 -21.96 -6.99 -6.33
C SER A 131 -21.15 -7.66 -7.46
N PRO A 132 -21.37 -8.95 -7.73
CA PRO A 132 -20.82 -9.60 -8.92
C PRO A 132 -21.13 -8.85 -10.21
N GLN A 133 -22.31 -8.19 -10.30
CA GLN A 133 -22.68 -7.38 -11.46
C GLN A 133 -21.77 -6.14 -11.57
N ASN A 134 -21.45 -5.46 -10.46
CA ASN A 134 -20.51 -4.33 -10.49
C ASN A 134 -19.11 -4.76 -10.97
N VAL A 135 -18.66 -5.95 -10.57
CA VAL A 135 -17.39 -6.53 -11.04
C VAL A 135 -17.46 -6.83 -12.53
N ALA A 136 -18.55 -7.45 -13.00
CA ALA A 136 -18.74 -7.76 -14.42
C ALA A 136 -18.79 -6.49 -15.28
N ASP A 137 -19.53 -5.46 -14.87
CA ASP A 137 -19.62 -4.18 -15.57
C ASP A 137 -18.29 -3.42 -15.64
N ALA A 138 -17.39 -3.69 -14.70
CA ALA A 138 -16.06 -3.08 -14.60
C ALA A 138 -14.93 -4.03 -15.03
N ILE A 139 -15.21 -5.19 -15.62
CA ILE A 139 -14.19 -6.24 -15.85
C ILE A 139 -13.00 -5.74 -16.68
N ASP A 140 -13.23 -4.90 -17.68
CA ASP A 140 -12.16 -4.32 -18.50
C ASP A 140 -11.20 -3.45 -17.66
N LYS A 141 -11.72 -2.74 -16.66
CA LYS A 141 -10.88 -1.96 -15.72
C LYS A 141 -10.05 -2.89 -14.82
N TRP A 142 -10.67 -3.98 -14.35
CA TRP A 142 -9.95 -4.98 -13.55
C TRP A 142 -8.77 -5.59 -14.32
N LEU A 143 -9.00 -5.99 -15.57
CA LEU A 143 -7.96 -6.51 -16.46
C LEU A 143 -6.87 -5.46 -16.73
N ALA A 144 -7.25 -4.23 -17.06
CA ALA A 144 -6.30 -3.16 -17.33
C ALA A 144 -5.43 -2.84 -16.09
N TYR A 145 -6.05 -2.75 -14.91
CA TYR A 145 -5.31 -2.47 -13.66
C TYR A 145 -4.41 -3.64 -13.27
N GLY A 146 -4.85 -4.88 -13.48
CA GLY A 146 -4.01 -6.06 -13.32
C GLY A 146 -2.77 -6.00 -14.20
N SER A 147 -2.94 -5.71 -15.49
CA SER A 147 -1.82 -5.53 -16.44
C SER A 147 -0.89 -4.38 -16.05
N TYR A 148 -1.42 -3.27 -15.53
CA TYR A 148 -0.60 -2.16 -15.02
C TYR A 148 0.24 -2.60 -13.82
N LEU A 149 -0.35 -3.32 -12.87
CA LEU A 149 0.38 -3.84 -11.71
C LEU A 149 1.43 -4.88 -12.13
N CYS A 150 1.15 -5.74 -13.10
CA CYS A 150 2.14 -6.67 -13.64
C CYS A 150 3.36 -5.94 -14.21
N ARG A 151 3.14 -4.84 -14.94
CA ARG A 151 4.23 -3.98 -15.45
C ARG A 151 5.01 -3.31 -14.31
N LEU A 152 4.31 -2.76 -13.33
CA LEU A 152 4.95 -2.12 -12.17
C LEU A 152 5.86 -3.08 -11.40
N PHE A 153 5.37 -4.28 -11.13
CA PHE A 153 6.10 -5.29 -10.35
C PHE A 153 6.99 -6.20 -11.20
N LYS A 154 7.02 -5.99 -12.53
CA LYS A 154 7.82 -6.76 -13.50
C LYS A 154 7.56 -8.27 -13.41
N VAL A 155 6.30 -8.64 -13.29
CA VAL A 155 5.84 -10.04 -13.28
C VAL A 155 5.10 -10.36 -14.58
N ASN A 156 5.17 -11.64 -15.00
CA ASN A 156 4.45 -12.09 -16.19
C ASN A 156 2.96 -12.28 -15.83
N GLU A 157 2.08 -11.60 -16.55
CA GLU A 157 0.63 -11.68 -16.34
C GLU A 157 0.07 -13.08 -16.50
N MET A 158 0.61 -13.86 -17.44
CA MET A 158 0.21 -15.23 -17.71
C MET A 158 0.71 -16.24 -16.67
N GLU A 159 1.65 -15.86 -15.82
CA GLU A 159 2.32 -16.73 -14.84
C GLU A 159 2.15 -16.24 -13.40
N LEU A 160 1.14 -15.41 -13.15
CA LEU A 160 0.87 -14.92 -11.80
C LEU A 160 0.60 -16.08 -10.85
N THR A 161 1.35 -16.15 -9.77
CA THR A 161 1.08 -17.06 -8.66
C THR A 161 -0.21 -16.66 -7.93
N ILE A 162 -0.84 -17.60 -7.23
CA ILE A 162 -2.05 -17.29 -6.44
C ILE A 162 -1.84 -16.15 -5.44
N PRO A 163 -0.74 -16.09 -4.67
CA PRO A 163 -0.48 -14.93 -3.81
C PRO A 163 -0.34 -13.60 -4.57
N GLN A 164 0.25 -13.60 -5.77
CA GLN A 164 0.33 -12.40 -6.60
C GLN A 164 -1.06 -11.98 -7.11
N LYS A 165 -1.88 -12.94 -7.57
CA LYS A 165 -3.27 -12.67 -7.98
C LYS A 165 -4.09 -12.10 -6.82
N ALA A 166 -4.01 -12.72 -5.63
CA ALA A 166 -4.69 -12.22 -4.44
C ALA A 166 -4.22 -10.80 -4.07
N ARG A 167 -2.92 -10.53 -4.16
CA ARG A 167 -2.36 -9.21 -3.91
C ARG A 167 -2.91 -8.15 -4.86
N PHE A 168 -3.08 -8.46 -6.14
CA PHE A 168 -3.59 -7.52 -7.13
C PHE A 168 -5.11 -7.42 -7.07
N TYR A 169 -5.81 -8.56 -7.18
CA TYR A 169 -7.25 -8.59 -7.41
C TYR A 169 -8.10 -8.61 -6.13
N HIS A 170 -7.57 -9.11 -5.01
CA HIS A 170 -8.27 -9.08 -3.73
C HIS A 170 -7.86 -7.91 -2.84
N TYR A 171 -6.77 -7.19 -3.17
CA TYR A 171 -6.25 -6.14 -2.31
C TYR A 171 -6.03 -4.81 -3.05
N TYR A 172 -5.03 -4.71 -3.93
CA TYR A 172 -4.62 -3.39 -4.46
C TYR A 172 -5.69 -2.76 -5.33
N ILE A 173 -6.31 -3.51 -6.24
CA ILE A 173 -7.36 -2.99 -7.14
C ILE A 173 -8.64 -2.63 -6.37
N PRO A 174 -9.18 -3.46 -5.46
CA PRO A 174 -10.30 -3.06 -4.61
C PRO A 174 -10.03 -1.78 -3.81
N VAL A 175 -8.86 -1.66 -3.21
CA VAL A 175 -8.46 -0.44 -2.48
C VAL A 175 -8.37 0.76 -3.43
N PHE A 176 -7.87 0.57 -4.66
CA PHE A 176 -7.84 1.62 -5.67
C PHE A 176 -9.24 2.11 -6.06
N PHE A 177 -10.19 1.20 -6.28
CA PHE A 177 -11.60 1.56 -6.53
C PHE A 177 -12.21 2.33 -5.37
N TRP A 178 -11.93 1.91 -4.14
CA TRP A 178 -12.37 2.66 -2.97
C TRP A 178 -11.78 4.09 -2.95
N CYS A 179 -10.49 4.24 -3.25
CA CYS A 179 -9.87 5.57 -3.33
C CYS A 179 -10.51 6.44 -4.42
N GLU A 180 -10.82 5.86 -5.60
CA GLU A 180 -11.53 6.56 -6.68
C GLU A 180 -12.92 7.04 -6.25
N ASP A 181 -13.65 6.21 -5.51
CA ASP A 181 -14.95 6.57 -4.94
C ASP A 181 -14.81 7.72 -3.93
N GLN A 182 -13.82 7.66 -3.01
CA GLN A 182 -13.56 8.74 -2.07
C GLN A 182 -13.16 10.06 -2.75
N ILE A 183 -12.39 9.99 -3.85
CA ILE A 183 -12.06 11.17 -4.65
C ILE A 183 -13.33 11.74 -5.29
N SER A 184 -14.19 10.90 -5.85
CA SER A 184 -15.45 11.32 -6.47
C SER A 184 -16.39 11.98 -5.45
N GLN A 185 -16.53 11.39 -4.27
CA GLN A 185 -17.29 11.97 -3.15
C GLN A 185 -16.66 13.29 -2.66
N HIS A 186 -15.33 13.39 -2.63
CA HIS A 186 -14.65 14.63 -2.26
C HIS A 186 -14.95 15.74 -3.26
N HIS A 187 -14.85 15.45 -4.56
CA HIS A 187 -15.14 16.41 -5.62
C HIS A 187 -16.59 16.91 -5.57
N SER A 188 -17.56 16.04 -5.22
CA SER A 188 -18.98 16.42 -5.13
C SER A 188 -19.32 17.42 -4.02
N LEU A 189 -18.38 17.67 -3.09
CA LEU A 189 -18.55 18.67 -2.03
C LEU A 189 -18.30 20.10 -2.51
N PHE A 190 -17.70 20.28 -3.71
CA PHE A 190 -17.32 21.57 -4.25
C PHE A 190 -18.20 21.92 -5.46
N LYS A 191 -18.41 23.22 -5.70
CA LYS A 191 -19.10 23.72 -6.86
C LYS A 191 -18.16 23.76 -8.08
N GLU A 192 -18.73 23.79 -9.27
CA GLU A 192 -17.98 23.76 -10.55
C GLU A 192 -16.92 24.86 -10.68
N GLU A 193 -17.12 26.01 -10.02
CA GLU A 193 -16.20 27.17 -10.08
C GLU A 193 -15.19 27.20 -8.93
N GLU A 194 -15.25 26.27 -7.99
CA GLU A 194 -14.39 26.24 -6.81
C GLU A 194 -13.09 25.46 -7.09
N GLU A 195 -11.97 25.96 -6.60
CA GLU A 195 -10.71 25.23 -6.62
C GLU A 195 -10.81 24.04 -5.65
N ILE A 196 -10.68 22.84 -6.18
CA ILE A 196 -10.77 21.62 -5.39
C ILE A 196 -9.38 21.27 -4.85
N PRO A 197 -9.16 21.32 -3.52
CA PRO A 197 -7.91 20.86 -2.96
C PRO A 197 -7.78 19.33 -3.10
N PRO A 198 -6.55 18.79 -3.19
CA PRO A 198 -6.37 17.35 -3.27
C PRO A 198 -6.96 16.65 -2.03
N LEU A 199 -7.57 15.49 -2.25
CA LEU A 199 -8.00 14.63 -1.15
C LEU A 199 -6.79 14.04 -0.46
N VAL A 200 -6.63 14.24 0.86
CA VAL A 200 -5.60 13.54 1.63
C VAL A 200 -6.17 12.24 2.18
N ILE A 201 -5.60 11.12 1.74
CA ILE A 201 -5.94 9.77 2.23
C ILE A 201 -4.82 9.30 3.17
N GLY A 202 -5.18 9.00 4.42
CA GLY A 202 -4.26 8.48 5.42
C GLY A 202 -4.19 6.95 5.39
N PHE A 203 -2.97 6.41 5.45
CA PHE A 203 -2.70 4.97 5.53
C PHE A 203 -2.04 4.64 6.85
N SER A 204 -2.81 4.11 7.78
CA SER A 204 -2.32 3.68 9.09
C SER A 204 -2.09 2.17 9.10
N ALA A 205 -0.86 1.76 9.36
CA ALA A 205 -0.54 0.34 9.37
C ALA A 205 0.79 0.03 10.07
N PRO A 206 0.91 -1.08 10.79
CA PRO A 206 2.15 -1.50 11.42
C PRO A 206 3.31 -1.64 10.42
N GLN A 207 4.52 -1.59 10.94
CA GLN A 207 5.72 -1.76 10.11
C GLN A 207 5.76 -3.16 9.50
N GLY A 208 6.24 -3.26 8.26
CA GLY A 208 6.40 -4.54 7.56
C GLY A 208 5.13 -5.12 6.91
N CYS A 209 3.95 -4.57 7.17
CA CYS A 209 2.68 -5.04 6.58
C CYS A 209 2.51 -4.74 5.07
N GLY A 210 3.46 -4.03 4.45
CA GLY A 210 3.43 -3.72 3.02
C GLY A 210 2.75 -2.39 2.66
N LYS A 211 2.48 -1.48 3.62
CA LYS A 211 1.79 -0.20 3.36
C LYS A 211 2.47 0.66 2.29
N THR A 212 3.80 0.82 2.32
CA THR A 212 4.55 1.60 1.32
C THR A 212 4.42 0.99 -0.09
N THR A 213 4.39 -0.35 -0.18
CA THR A 213 4.18 -1.05 -1.46
C THR A 213 2.78 -0.81 -2.01
N LEU A 214 1.76 -0.85 -1.14
CA LEU A 214 0.38 -0.51 -1.50
C LEU A 214 0.29 0.94 -1.99
N VAL A 215 0.79 1.90 -1.22
CA VAL A 215 0.78 3.33 -1.58
C VAL A 215 1.50 3.56 -2.92
N TYR A 216 2.62 2.88 -3.14
CA TYR A 216 3.35 2.95 -4.42
C TYR A 216 2.53 2.38 -5.60
N ALA A 217 1.84 1.25 -5.38
CA ALA A 217 0.95 0.66 -6.38
C ALA A 217 -0.22 1.61 -6.72
N LEU A 218 -0.85 2.21 -5.71
CA LEU A 218 -1.93 3.17 -5.89
C LEU A 218 -1.46 4.43 -6.62
N ASN A 219 -0.31 4.99 -6.23
CA ASN A 219 0.28 6.14 -6.93
C ASN A 219 0.51 5.86 -8.42
N TYR A 220 1.04 4.68 -8.74
CA TYR A 220 1.23 4.28 -10.12
C TYR A 220 -0.09 4.12 -10.87
N LEU A 221 -1.11 3.51 -10.25
CA LEU A 221 -2.44 3.38 -10.84
C LEU A 221 -3.07 4.77 -11.08
N PHE A 222 -2.93 5.72 -10.16
CA PHE A 222 -3.37 7.09 -10.39
C PHE A 222 -2.66 7.74 -11.58
N GLU A 223 -1.34 7.61 -11.67
CA GLU A 223 -0.54 8.15 -12.77
C GLU A 223 -0.98 7.59 -14.13
N VAL A 224 -1.11 6.26 -14.26
CA VAL A 224 -1.51 5.63 -15.54
C VAL A 224 -2.98 5.87 -15.90
N THR A 225 -3.82 6.26 -14.94
CA THR A 225 -5.21 6.68 -15.18
C THR A 225 -5.38 8.19 -15.33
N GLY A 226 -4.26 8.93 -15.43
CA GLY A 226 -4.24 10.37 -15.72
C GLY A 226 -4.52 11.27 -14.51
N ARG A 227 -4.40 10.76 -13.28
CA ARG A 227 -4.54 11.57 -12.06
C ARG A 227 -3.17 11.89 -11.48
N LYS A 228 -2.94 13.16 -11.15
CA LYS A 228 -1.73 13.58 -10.44
C LYS A 228 -1.89 13.28 -8.95
N SER A 229 -0.94 12.58 -8.37
CA SER A 229 -0.89 12.22 -6.95
C SER A 229 0.46 12.53 -6.32
N ALA A 230 0.48 12.68 -5.00
CA ALA A 230 1.70 12.84 -4.22
C ALA A 230 1.75 11.79 -3.10
N MET A 231 2.93 11.27 -2.83
CA MET A 231 3.17 10.31 -1.74
C MET A 231 3.99 10.95 -0.64
N LEU A 232 3.51 10.82 0.60
CA LEU A 232 4.18 11.22 1.83
C LEU A 232 4.25 10.04 2.81
N SER A 233 5.33 9.98 3.57
CA SER A 233 5.43 9.13 4.74
C SER A 233 5.68 9.98 5.99
N ILE A 234 5.16 9.56 7.14
CA ILE A 234 5.56 10.20 8.41
C ILE A 234 7.07 10.12 8.62
N ASP A 235 7.71 9.08 8.08
CA ASP A 235 9.15 8.89 8.15
C ASP A 235 9.94 10.00 7.40
N ASP A 236 9.30 10.71 6.46
CA ASP A 236 9.92 11.84 5.75
C ASP A 236 10.11 13.07 6.68
N PHE A 237 9.41 13.08 7.82
CA PHE A 237 9.41 14.17 8.78
C PHE A 237 10.20 13.89 10.05
N TYR A 238 11.01 12.83 10.13
CA TYR A 238 11.87 12.64 11.30
C TYR A 238 12.77 13.86 11.53
N LEU A 239 13.07 14.10 12.79
CA LEU A 239 14.04 15.10 13.20
C LEU A 239 15.40 14.88 12.52
N THR A 240 16.17 15.93 12.35
CA THR A 240 17.57 15.81 11.94
C THR A 240 18.36 14.97 12.96
N ALA A 241 19.53 14.50 12.57
CA ALA A 241 20.42 13.76 13.47
C ALA A 241 20.73 14.55 14.76
N GLU A 242 20.87 15.88 14.66
CA GLU A 242 21.06 16.77 15.80
C GLU A 242 19.79 16.84 16.65
N GLY A 243 18.62 17.09 16.05
CA GLY A 243 17.34 17.16 16.76
C GLY A 243 17.01 15.84 17.48
N GLN A 244 17.29 14.69 16.85
CA GLN A 244 17.14 13.39 17.50
C GLN A 244 18.12 13.20 18.68
N THR A 245 19.32 13.75 18.59
CA THR A 245 20.29 13.72 19.69
C THR A 245 19.79 14.55 20.87
N GLN A 246 19.27 15.75 20.63
CA GLN A 246 18.68 16.63 21.66
C GLN A 246 17.46 15.96 22.31
N LEU A 247 16.58 15.32 21.51
CA LEU A 247 15.43 14.57 22.04
C LEU A 247 15.87 13.46 22.99
N ARG A 248 16.86 12.65 22.60
CA ARG A 248 17.42 11.58 23.41
C ARG A 248 18.01 12.10 24.70
N GLU A 249 18.82 13.16 24.66
CA GLU A 249 19.46 13.75 25.83
C GLU A 249 18.45 14.34 26.81
N SER A 250 17.40 15.00 26.30
CA SER A 250 16.29 15.54 27.10
C SER A 250 15.42 14.45 27.73
N ASN A 251 15.48 13.21 27.22
CA ASN A 251 14.72 12.05 27.70
C ASN A 251 15.66 10.89 28.08
N ALA A 252 16.78 11.19 28.73
CA ALA A 252 17.77 10.19 29.10
C ALA A 252 17.13 9.04 29.88
N GLY A 253 17.40 7.80 29.46
CA GLY A 253 16.84 6.56 30.04
C GLY A 253 15.51 6.12 29.42
N ASN A 254 14.92 6.88 28.50
CA ASN A 254 13.75 6.45 27.73
C ASN A 254 14.18 5.78 26.42
N ALA A 255 14.19 4.45 26.38
CA ALA A 255 14.60 3.68 25.21
C ALA A 255 13.69 3.91 23.98
N LEU A 256 12.43 4.33 24.18
CA LEU A 256 11.47 4.57 23.09
C LEU A 256 11.78 5.86 22.34
N LEU A 257 12.58 6.78 22.90
CA LEU A 257 13.00 8.05 22.32
C LEU A 257 14.50 8.12 22.01
N GLU A 258 15.23 7.04 22.23
CA GLU A 258 16.67 6.97 21.94
C GLU A 258 16.97 7.10 20.44
N PHE A 259 16.11 6.49 19.64
CA PHE A 259 16.18 6.54 18.17
C PHE A 259 14.88 7.10 17.59
N ARG A 260 14.92 7.52 16.33
CA ARG A 260 13.73 7.95 15.61
C ARG A 260 12.66 6.84 15.57
N GLY A 261 11.40 7.23 15.57
CA GLY A 261 10.28 6.31 15.41
C GLY A 261 9.03 6.76 16.15
N ASN A 262 9.07 6.80 17.47
CA ASN A 262 7.93 7.16 18.32
C ASN A 262 7.58 8.66 18.28
N ALA A 263 6.40 9.00 18.79
CA ALA A 263 5.93 10.37 18.88
C ALA A 263 6.89 11.25 19.69
N GLY A 264 7.28 12.38 19.11
CA GLY A 264 8.32 13.28 19.58
C GLY A 264 9.53 13.31 18.65
N SER A 265 9.74 12.26 17.82
CA SER A 265 10.88 12.19 16.90
C SER A 265 10.60 12.81 15.52
N HIS A 266 9.53 13.60 15.37
CA HIS A 266 9.14 14.21 14.09
C HIS A 266 9.19 15.74 14.15
N ASP A 267 9.62 16.35 13.06
CA ASP A 267 9.52 17.78 12.79
C ASP A 267 8.08 18.09 12.35
N LEU A 268 7.24 18.42 13.33
CA LEU A 268 5.83 18.71 13.08
C LEU A 268 5.63 20.01 12.33
N GLU A 269 6.53 20.98 12.47
CA GLU A 269 6.48 22.27 11.76
C GLU A 269 6.67 22.05 10.26
N LEU A 270 7.74 21.36 9.86
CA LEU A 270 7.99 20.98 8.47
C LEU A 270 6.81 20.17 7.89
N SER A 271 6.21 19.28 8.69
CA SER A 271 5.09 18.47 8.22
C SER A 271 3.83 19.32 7.96
N VAL A 272 3.53 20.28 8.83
CA VAL A 272 2.40 21.23 8.67
C VAL A 272 2.63 22.12 7.45
N GLU A 273 3.83 22.66 7.26
CA GLU A 273 4.19 23.45 6.09
C GLU A 273 3.99 22.64 4.80
N THR A 274 4.50 21.41 4.77
CA THR A 274 4.41 20.52 3.62
C THR A 274 2.96 20.15 3.29
N LEU A 275 2.16 19.73 4.28
CA LEU A 275 0.76 19.37 4.07
C LEU A 275 -0.08 20.59 3.65
N THR A 276 0.19 21.78 4.24
CA THR A 276 -0.47 23.03 3.88
C THR A 276 -0.13 23.44 2.43
N ALA A 277 1.12 23.27 2.01
CA ALA A 277 1.53 23.56 0.65
C ALA A 277 0.89 22.59 -0.35
N LEU A 278 0.88 21.27 -0.05
CA LEU A 278 0.21 20.27 -0.88
C LEU A 278 -1.28 20.52 -1.03
N TYR A 279 -1.96 20.95 0.03
CA TYR A 279 -3.38 21.31 0.01
C TYR A 279 -3.70 22.44 -0.98
N LYS A 280 -2.72 23.31 -1.26
CA LYS A 280 -2.83 24.43 -2.21
C LYS A 280 -2.42 24.09 -3.64
N MET A 281 -2.04 22.85 -3.93
CA MET A 281 -1.62 22.41 -5.27
C MET A 281 -2.83 22.16 -6.20
N THR A 282 -3.63 23.20 -6.40
CA THR A 282 -4.92 23.18 -7.12
C THR A 282 -4.83 23.59 -8.57
N LYS A 283 -3.70 24.18 -9.01
CA LYS A 283 -3.52 24.76 -10.35
C LYS A 283 -2.33 24.16 -11.09
N GLU A 284 -2.42 24.18 -12.42
CA GLU A 284 -1.28 23.85 -13.28
C GLU A 284 -0.10 24.81 -13.07
N GLY A 285 1.10 24.28 -13.22
CA GLY A 285 2.34 25.05 -13.09
C GLY A 285 2.78 25.30 -11.64
N LEU A 286 1.93 25.02 -10.63
CA LEU A 286 2.38 25.04 -9.24
C LEU A 286 3.30 23.84 -9.02
N LYS A 287 4.47 24.10 -8.42
CA LYS A 287 5.47 23.08 -8.14
C LYS A 287 5.96 23.21 -6.71
N MET A 288 6.24 22.08 -6.08
CA MET A 288 6.92 22.05 -4.78
C MET A 288 7.78 20.82 -4.63
N LYS A 289 8.79 20.90 -3.80
CA LYS A 289 9.61 19.76 -3.40
C LYS A 289 9.06 19.14 -2.12
N ILE A 290 9.00 17.80 -2.09
CA ILE A 290 8.52 17.02 -0.94
C ILE A 290 9.72 16.58 -0.11
N PRO A 291 9.74 16.85 1.22
CA PRO A 291 10.79 16.39 2.11
C PRO A 291 11.08 14.88 1.97
N ARG A 292 12.33 14.52 2.17
CA ARG A 292 12.77 13.13 2.26
C ARG A 292 13.77 12.96 3.41
N TYR A 293 13.76 11.76 3.95
CA TYR A 293 14.65 11.37 5.03
C TYR A 293 15.58 10.24 4.58
N ASP A 294 16.89 10.44 4.79
CA ASP A 294 17.90 9.41 4.53
C ASP A 294 18.11 8.55 5.78
N LYS A 295 17.48 7.37 5.79
CA LYS A 295 17.59 6.43 6.90
C LYS A 295 18.98 5.82 7.06
N SER A 296 19.82 5.89 6.02
CA SER A 296 21.18 5.31 6.00
C SER A 296 22.25 6.25 6.56
N ALA A 297 21.98 7.55 6.60
CA ALA A 297 22.91 8.54 7.13
C ALA A 297 23.35 8.20 8.57
N PHE A 298 24.56 8.62 8.93
CA PHE A 298 25.14 8.40 10.27
C PHE A 298 25.08 6.95 10.74
N SER A 299 25.50 6.02 9.86
CA SER A 299 25.51 4.58 10.14
C SER A 299 24.14 4.02 10.53
N GLY A 300 23.08 4.46 9.85
CA GLY A 300 21.70 4.02 10.06
C GLY A 300 20.92 4.81 11.12
N ARG A 301 21.54 5.80 11.78
CA ARG A 301 20.83 6.71 12.69
C ARG A 301 19.87 7.63 11.93
N GLY A 302 20.20 7.94 10.68
CA GLY A 302 19.40 8.73 9.76
C GLY A 302 19.56 10.25 9.94
N ASP A 303 19.24 10.96 8.84
CA ASP A 303 19.15 12.42 8.83
C ASP A 303 18.17 12.86 7.75
N ARG A 304 17.80 14.14 7.78
CA ARG A 304 17.04 14.76 6.69
C ARG A 304 17.89 14.76 5.42
N ALA A 305 17.31 14.27 4.32
CA ALA A 305 17.97 14.31 3.03
C ALA A 305 18.17 15.75 2.55
N ASP A 306 19.24 15.98 1.78
CA ASP A 306 19.51 17.29 1.19
C ASP A 306 18.30 17.79 0.38
N PRO A 307 17.78 19.02 0.60
CA PRO A 307 16.64 19.56 -0.13
C PRO A 307 16.80 19.57 -1.65
N SER A 308 18.04 19.58 -2.17
CA SER A 308 18.29 19.48 -3.61
C SER A 308 17.82 18.14 -4.19
N THR A 309 17.83 17.07 -3.39
CA THR A 309 17.44 15.70 -3.77
C THR A 309 15.95 15.42 -3.58
N TRP A 310 15.20 16.32 -2.97
CA TRP A 310 13.78 16.13 -2.75
C TRP A 310 13.03 16.08 -4.07
N PRO A 311 12.13 15.10 -4.26
CA PRO A 311 11.34 15.00 -5.49
C PRO A 311 10.38 16.18 -5.61
N GLU A 312 10.25 16.69 -6.84
CA GLU A 312 9.30 17.73 -7.18
C GLU A 312 7.95 17.10 -7.57
N VAL A 313 6.86 17.70 -7.11
CA VAL A 313 5.51 17.42 -7.56
C VAL A 313 4.91 18.65 -8.21
N GLU A 314 4.01 18.44 -9.18
CA GLU A 314 3.37 19.50 -9.95
C GLU A 314 1.84 19.36 -9.88
N GLY A 315 1.18 20.49 -9.60
CA GLY A 315 -0.28 20.59 -9.57
C GLY A 315 -0.94 20.56 -10.96
N PRO A 316 -2.28 20.50 -11.04
CA PRO A 316 -3.15 20.27 -9.91
C PRO A 316 -3.05 18.83 -9.38
N LEU A 317 -2.96 18.65 -8.08
CA LEU A 317 -3.01 17.33 -7.48
C LEU A 317 -4.45 16.89 -7.25
N THR A 318 -4.76 15.64 -7.54
CA THR A 318 -6.06 15.04 -7.22
C THR A 318 -6.06 14.44 -5.82
N VAL A 319 -4.95 13.80 -5.42
CA VAL A 319 -4.86 13.05 -4.17
C VAL A 319 -3.47 13.12 -3.57
N VAL A 320 -3.40 13.12 -2.24
CA VAL A 320 -2.18 12.94 -1.46
C VAL A 320 -2.33 11.65 -0.66
N LEU A 321 -1.40 10.72 -0.85
CA LEU A 321 -1.33 9.45 -0.14
C LEU A 321 -0.33 9.61 1.01
N PHE A 322 -0.83 9.72 2.23
CA PHE A 322 -0.02 9.95 3.43
C PHE A 322 0.01 8.69 4.30
N GLU A 323 1.17 8.06 4.42
CA GLU A 323 1.32 6.79 5.13
C GLU A 323 2.14 6.90 6.40
N GLY A 324 1.77 6.11 7.41
CA GLY A 324 2.53 6.03 8.64
C GLY A 324 2.15 4.85 9.52
N TRP A 325 3.09 4.42 10.36
CA TRP A 325 2.86 3.29 11.26
C TRP A 325 2.05 3.67 12.52
N MET A 326 2.10 4.93 12.92
CA MET A 326 1.38 5.49 14.07
C MET A 326 0.36 6.57 13.66
N LEU A 327 0.15 6.76 12.35
CA LEU A 327 -0.76 7.78 11.84
C LEU A 327 -2.18 7.49 12.34
N GLY A 328 -2.86 8.50 12.89
CA GLY A 328 -4.20 8.36 13.46
C GLY A 328 -4.27 7.75 14.87
N PHE A 329 -3.13 7.47 15.53
CA PHE A 329 -3.15 7.08 16.94
C PHE A 329 -3.70 8.20 17.82
N LYS A 330 -4.48 7.83 18.84
CA LYS A 330 -5.05 8.76 19.81
C LYS A 330 -4.26 8.72 21.10
N PRO A 331 -3.93 9.88 21.73
CA PRO A 331 -3.43 9.89 23.09
C PRO A 331 -4.43 9.20 24.03
N LEU A 332 -3.92 8.38 24.91
CA LEU A 332 -4.71 7.68 25.95
C LEU A 332 -4.48 8.31 27.32
N SER A 333 -5.16 7.80 28.36
CA SER A 333 -4.87 8.21 29.73
C SER A 333 -3.46 7.77 30.15
N THR A 334 -2.83 8.53 31.05
CA THR A 334 -1.50 8.21 31.56
C THR A 334 -1.47 6.81 32.19
N GLU A 335 -2.50 6.45 32.93
CA GLU A 335 -2.62 5.14 33.59
C GLU A 335 -2.65 4.00 32.57
N ALA A 336 -3.38 4.18 31.46
CA ALA A 336 -3.50 3.15 30.42
C ALA A 336 -2.15 2.89 29.73
N VAL A 337 -1.41 3.95 29.39
CA VAL A 337 -0.12 3.79 28.69
C VAL A 337 0.98 3.31 29.66
N THR A 338 1.03 3.78 30.90
CA THR A 338 2.04 3.37 31.88
C THR A 338 1.82 1.93 32.36
N ALA A 339 0.58 1.43 32.31
CA ALA A 339 0.30 0.01 32.56
C ALA A 339 0.91 -0.91 31.48
N VAL A 340 1.13 -0.42 30.25
CA VAL A 340 1.80 -1.15 29.19
C VAL A 340 3.31 -1.00 29.30
N ASP A 341 3.79 0.24 29.40
CA ASP A 341 5.21 0.59 29.58
C ASP A 341 5.30 2.02 30.15
N PRO A 342 5.96 2.24 31.29
CA PRO A 342 6.13 3.56 31.89
C PRO A 342 6.77 4.59 30.94
N GLN A 343 7.63 4.17 30.02
CA GLN A 343 8.30 5.04 29.08
C GLN A 343 7.36 5.63 28.02
N LEU A 344 6.16 5.04 27.84
CA LEU A 344 5.13 5.56 26.94
C LEU A 344 4.50 6.87 27.44
N GLU A 345 4.63 7.26 28.70
CA GLU A 345 4.05 8.51 29.19
C GLU A 345 4.51 9.71 28.37
N THR A 346 5.83 9.83 28.14
CA THR A 346 6.38 10.93 27.33
C THR A 346 5.94 10.84 25.87
N VAL A 347 5.96 9.63 25.28
CA VAL A 347 5.49 9.39 23.91
C VAL A 347 4.02 9.80 23.76
N ASN A 348 3.18 9.43 24.73
CA ASN A 348 1.75 9.77 24.76
C ASN A 348 1.50 11.28 24.89
N ASN A 349 2.30 11.96 25.71
CA ASN A 349 2.23 13.43 25.83
C ASN A 349 2.64 14.12 24.52
N ASN A 350 3.70 13.66 23.87
CA ASN A 350 4.12 14.16 22.56
C ASN A 350 3.03 13.95 21.51
N MET A 351 2.32 12.82 21.54
CA MET A 351 1.28 12.47 20.57
C MET A 351 0.13 13.47 20.52
N LYS A 352 -0.13 14.23 21.58
CA LYS A 352 -1.19 15.24 21.63
C LYS A 352 -1.08 16.31 20.53
N ALA A 353 0.13 16.57 20.02
CA ALA A 353 0.37 17.55 18.96
C ALA A 353 0.04 17.02 17.55
N TYR A 354 -0.02 15.70 17.37
CA TYR A 354 -0.06 15.07 16.05
C TYR A 354 -1.40 15.23 15.33
N TYR A 355 -2.53 15.28 16.07
CA TYR A 355 -3.82 15.58 15.46
C TYR A 355 -3.78 16.90 14.67
N ASN A 356 -3.26 17.96 15.29
CA ASN A 356 -3.17 19.27 14.66
C ASN A 356 -2.12 19.34 13.54
N ALA A 357 -1.09 18.52 13.62
CA ALA A 357 -0.04 18.48 12.60
C ALA A 357 -0.45 17.63 11.38
N TRP A 358 -1.15 16.53 11.57
CA TRP A 358 -1.40 15.53 10.54
C TRP A 358 -2.87 15.19 10.33
N ASP A 359 -3.54 14.66 11.35
CA ASP A 359 -4.83 13.98 11.21
C ASP A 359 -5.93 14.91 10.71
N LYS A 360 -5.93 16.18 11.10
CA LYS A 360 -6.90 17.18 10.62
C LYS A 360 -6.92 17.39 9.10
N TYR A 361 -5.78 17.12 8.42
CA TYR A 361 -5.69 17.23 6.96
C TYR A 361 -6.29 16.01 6.25
N ILE A 362 -6.34 14.86 6.92
CA ILE A 362 -6.77 13.60 6.35
C ILE A 362 -8.30 13.53 6.34
N LYS A 363 -8.87 13.26 5.17
CA LYS A 363 -10.33 13.23 4.96
C LYS A 363 -10.88 11.85 4.65
N ALA A 364 -10.01 10.89 4.33
CA ALA A 364 -10.35 9.49 4.14
C ALA A 364 -9.23 8.62 4.70
N TRP A 365 -9.56 7.45 5.24
CA TRP A 365 -8.59 6.62 5.95
C TRP A 365 -8.62 5.18 5.49
N ILE A 366 -7.44 4.59 5.37
CA ILE A 366 -7.24 3.16 5.23
C ILE A 366 -6.42 2.68 6.43
N VAL A 367 -7.00 1.80 7.21
CA VAL A 367 -6.35 1.17 8.36
C VAL A 367 -6.09 -0.29 8.03
N ILE A 368 -4.81 -0.69 8.02
CA ILE A 368 -4.44 -2.09 7.86
C ILE A 368 -4.34 -2.70 9.25
N LYS A 369 -5.27 -3.62 9.54
CA LYS A 369 -5.37 -4.31 10.82
C LYS A 369 -4.63 -5.63 10.77
N ILE A 370 -3.89 -5.94 11.83
CA ILE A 370 -3.21 -7.21 12.07
C ILE A 370 -3.69 -7.80 13.40
N ASN A 371 -3.78 -9.11 13.48
CA ASN A 371 -4.24 -9.77 14.71
C ASN A 371 -3.16 -9.78 15.80
N ASP A 372 -1.91 -10.01 15.43
CA ASP A 372 -0.79 -10.09 16.38
C ASP A 372 0.35 -9.14 15.96
N PRO A 373 0.64 -8.11 16.77
CA PRO A 373 1.78 -7.23 16.53
C PRO A 373 3.15 -7.93 16.50
N SER A 374 3.27 -9.18 16.98
CA SER A 374 4.52 -9.96 16.90
C SER A 374 4.92 -10.26 15.45
N CYS A 375 3.96 -10.27 14.51
CA CYS A 375 4.23 -10.40 13.06
C CYS A 375 5.21 -9.35 12.54
N VAL A 376 5.25 -8.17 13.15
CA VAL A 376 6.19 -7.09 12.78
C VAL A 376 7.64 -7.55 12.87
N TYR A 377 7.97 -8.35 13.90
CA TYR A 377 9.30 -8.93 14.02
C TYR A 377 9.63 -9.86 12.85
N ASN A 378 8.74 -10.80 12.56
CA ASN A 378 8.93 -11.75 11.47
C ASN A 378 9.06 -11.03 10.11
N TRP A 379 8.23 -10.03 9.88
CA TRP A 379 8.28 -9.24 8.65
C TRP A 379 9.55 -8.42 8.51
N ARG A 380 10.04 -7.86 9.62
CA ARG A 380 11.31 -7.14 9.61
C ARG A 380 12.47 -8.07 9.37
N LEU A 381 12.51 -9.20 10.07
CA LEU A 381 13.55 -10.22 9.91
C LEU A 381 13.62 -10.74 8.46
N GLN A 382 12.47 -11.04 7.84
CA GLN A 382 12.39 -11.43 6.42
C GLN A 382 13.04 -10.38 5.50
N ALA A 383 12.77 -9.09 5.75
CA ALA A 383 13.35 -8.00 4.95
C ALA A 383 14.87 -7.91 5.10
N GLU A 384 15.39 -8.05 6.32
CA GLU A 384 16.82 -7.99 6.60
C GLU A 384 17.57 -9.22 6.05
N ILE A 385 16.98 -10.42 6.17
CA ILE A 385 17.53 -11.64 5.54
C ILE A 385 17.64 -11.43 4.03
N ALA A 386 16.59 -10.96 3.39
CA ALA A 386 16.60 -10.71 1.95
C ALA A 386 17.65 -9.65 1.52
N MET A 387 17.89 -8.63 2.36
CA MET A 387 18.95 -7.65 2.12
C MET A 387 20.33 -8.29 2.20
N ARG A 388 20.59 -9.10 3.24
CA ARG A 388 21.86 -9.82 3.42
C ARG A 388 22.13 -10.80 2.27
N GLU A 389 21.09 -11.55 1.83
CA GLU A 389 21.18 -12.47 0.68
C GLU A 389 21.47 -11.73 -0.64
N ALA A 390 21.00 -10.49 -0.77
CA ALA A 390 21.29 -9.63 -1.91
C ALA A 390 22.68 -8.95 -1.81
N GLY A 391 23.50 -9.29 -0.82
CA GLY A 391 24.84 -8.71 -0.60
C GLY A 391 24.82 -7.26 -0.10
N LYS A 392 23.68 -6.81 0.46
CA LYS A 392 23.53 -5.47 1.04
C LYS A 392 23.71 -5.51 2.56
N PRO A 393 24.13 -4.40 3.17
CA PRO A 393 24.12 -4.30 4.63
C PRO A 393 22.72 -4.52 5.17
N GLY A 394 22.57 -5.41 6.15
CA GLY A 394 21.32 -5.68 6.84
C GLY A 394 21.58 -5.95 8.32
N MET A 395 20.60 -5.67 9.16
CA MET A 395 20.68 -5.92 10.60
C MET A 395 20.82 -7.41 10.90
N SER A 396 21.54 -7.76 11.99
CA SER A 396 21.52 -9.09 12.58
C SER A 396 20.15 -9.38 13.20
N ASP A 397 19.91 -10.64 13.55
CA ASP A 397 18.65 -11.04 14.18
C ASP A 397 18.47 -10.40 15.58
N GLU A 398 19.57 -10.17 16.33
CA GLU A 398 19.56 -9.44 17.59
C GLU A 398 19.22 -7.97 17.38
N GLU A 399 19.84 -7.32 16.38
CA GLU A 399 19.56 -5.92 16.04
C GLU A 399 18.11 -5.74 15.59
N VAL A 400 17.54 -6.69 14.85
CA VAL A 400 16.12 -6.68 14.47
C VAL A 400 15.24 -6.78 15.72
N ARG A 401 15.59 -7.66 16.67
CA ARG A 401 14.83 -7.81 17.92
C ARG A 401 14.85 -6.53 18.74
N ASP A 402 16.02 -5.94 18.90
CA ASP A 402 16.19 -4.66 19.60
C ASP A 402 15.41 -3.54 18.87
N PHE A 403 15.52 -3.44 17.56
CA PHE A 403 14.79 -2.46 16.77
C PHE A 403 13.27 -2.57 16.97
N VAL A 404 12.70 -3.77 16.84
CA VAL A 404 11.24 -3.97 16.93
C VAL A 404 10.76 -3.77 18.38
N SER A 405 11.57 -4.10 19.39
CA SER A 405 11.20 -3.95 20.80
C SER A 405 10.78 -2.52 21.17
N ARG A 406 11.30 -1.51 20.47
CA ARG A 406 10.99 -0.09 20.71
C ARG A 406 9.62 0.34 20.16
N TYR A 407 9.00 -0.44 19.31
CA TYR A 407 7.68 -0.15 18.72
C TYR A 407 6.57 -0.98 19.38
N LEU A 408 6.90 -2.17 19.92
CA LEU A 408 5.90 -3.07 20.51
C LEU A 408 5.09 -2.43 21.65
N PRO A 409 5.65 -1.62 22.56
CA PRO A 409 4.85 -0.95 23.59
C PRO A 409 3.78 -0.05 22.97
N ALA A 410 4.13 0.75 21.96
CA ALA A 410 3.19 1.61 21.27
C ALA A 410 2.09 0.80 20.53
N TYR A 411 2.45 -0.30 19.86
CA TYR A 411 1.44 -1.18 19.26
C TYR A 411 0.48 -1.75 20.29
N LYS A 412 0.98 -2.23 21.42
CA LYS A 412 0.15 -2.78 22.50
C LYS A 412 -0.80 -1.74 23.09
N ALA A 413 -0.34 -0.50 23.24
CA ALA A 413 -1.14 0.57 23.81
C ALA A 413 -2.19 1.11 22.83
N TYR A 414 -1.81 1.43 21.59
CA TYR A 414 -2.62 2.26 20.71
C TYR A 414 -3.39 1.51 19.62
N LEU A 415 -2.92 0.32 19.16
CA LEU A 415 -3.66 -0.42 18.13
C LEU A 415 -5.07 -0.85 18.55
N PRO A 416 -5.31 -1.29 19.80
CA PRO A 416 -6.68 -1.65 20.21
C PRO A 416 -7.67 -0.50 19.99
N THR A 417 -7.33 0.71 20.39
CA THR A 417 -8.16 1.90 20.20
C THR A 417 -8.30 2.28 18.72
N LEU A 418 -7.20 2.24 17.96
CA LEU A 418 -7.24 2.49 16.53
C LEU A 418 -8.18 1.52 15.79
N TYR A 419 -8.18 0.25 16.17
CA TYR A 419 -8.98 -0.78 15.51
C TYR A 419 -10.46 -0.77 15.93
N SER A 420 -10.76 -0.35 17.15
CA SER A 420 -12.14 -0.28 17.67
C SER A 420 -12.85 1.05 17.37
N GLU A 421 -12.10 2.17 17.39
CA GLU A 421 -12.69 3.51 17.28
C GLU A 421 -12.30 4.24 15.97
N GLY A 422 -11.36 3.67 15.20
CA GLY A 422 -10.77 4.33 14.04
C GLY A 422 -9.77 5.43 14.40
N PRO A 423 -9.11 6.02 13.40
CA PRO A 423 -8.18 7.13 13.55
C PRO A 423 -8.79 8.36 14.19
N SER A 424 -7.95 9.22 14.77
CA SER A 424 -8.39 10.46 15.39
C SER A 424 -9.14 11.37 14.40
N GLY A 425 -10.41 11.71 14.70
CA GLY A 425 -11.24 12.56 13.86
C GLY A 425 -11.72 11.94 12.54
N SER A 426 -11.61 10.62 12.38
CA SER A 426 -12.11 9.92 11.18
C SER A 426 -13.62 9.86 11.12
N ASP A 427 -14.17 9.98 9.89
CA ASP A 427 -15.56 9.67 9.57
C ASP A 427 -15.67 8.17 9.25
N PRO A 428 -16.54 7.40 9.95
CA PRO A 428 -16.72 5.98 9.64
C PRO A 428 -17.12 5.68 8.19
N LYS A 429 -17.78 6.62 7.50
CA LYS A 429 -18.15 6.49 6.08
C LYS A 429 -16.95 6.65 5.14
N ARG A 430 -15.87 7.22 5.64
CA ARG A 430 -14.62 7.46 4.92
C ARG A 430 -13.45 6.67 5.51
N LEU A 431 -13.76 5.53 6.14
CA LEU A 431 -12.79 4.63 6.76
C LEU A 431 -12.91 3.24 6.15
N LEU A 432 -11.83 2.78 5.53
CA LEU A 432 -11.68 1.40 5.10
C LEU A 432 -10.70 0.68 6.03
N VAL A 433 -11.18 -0.32 6.76
CA VAL A 433 -10.32 -1.20 7.55
C VAL A 433 -10.06 -2.47 6.75
N VAL A 434 -8.80 -2.78 6.47
CA VAL A 434 -8.37 -3.99 5.78
C VAL A 434 -7.62 -4.87 6.78
N GLU A 435 -8.18 -6.03 7.11
CA GLU A 435 -7.50 -7.01 7.94
C GLU A 435 -6.63 -7.91 7.08
N ILE A 436 -5.39 -8.17 7.50
CA ILE A 436 -4.43 -9.02 6.78
C ILE A 436 -3.89 -10.13 7.67
N ASP A 437 -3.54 -11.26 7.03
CA ASP A 437 -2.84 -12.37 7.64
C ASP A 437 -1.31 -12.14 7.74
N GLU A 438 -0.60 -13.13 8.26
CA GLU A 438 0.86 -13.11 8.38
C GLU A 438 1.58 -13.05 7.03
N GLU A 439 0.98 -13.55 5.98
CA GLU A 439 1.45 -13.46 4.60
C GLU A 439 1.10 -12.12 3.93
N ARG A 440 0.43 -11.22 4.63
CA ARG A 440 -0.04 -9.90 4.19
C ARG A 440 -1.14 -9.98 3.13
N ASN A 441 -1.93 -11.05 3.12
CA ASN A 441 -3.12 -11.14 2.28
C ASN A 441 -4.33 -10.62 3.04
N PRO A 442 -5.25 -9.91 2.37
CA PRO A 442 -6.49 -9.48 3.01
C PRO A 442 -7.33 -10.70 3.36
N ILE A 443 -7.92 -10.67 4.54
CA ILE A 443 -8.85 -11.67 5.05
C ILE A 443 -10.19 -11.05 5.36
N LEU A 444 -11.25 -11.89 5.39
CA LEU A 444 -12.54 -11.47 5.93
C LEU A 444 -12.34 -11.21 7.42
N GLY A 445 -12.51 -9.95 7.85
CA GLY A 445 -12.53 -9.61 9.27
C GLY A 445 -13.77 -10.21 9.93
N TYR A 446 -13.60 -10.82 11.09
CA TYR A 446 -14.68 -11.31 11.94
C TYR A 446 -15.23 -10.17 12.80
#